data_6e36d752922494754a9cfa28e39becb9
#
_entry.id   6e36d752922494754a9cfa28e39becb9
#
_cell.length_a   1.000
_cell.length_b   1.000
_cell.length_c   1.000
_cell.angle_alpha   90.00
_cell.angle_beta   90.00
_cell.angle_gamma   90.00
#
_symmetry.space_group_name_H-M   'P 1'
#
loop_
_entity.id
_entity.type
_entity.pdbx_description
1 polymer ?
#
loop_
_entity_poly.entity_id
_entity_poly.type
_entity_poly.pdbx_seq_one_letter_code
_entity_poly.pdbx_strand_id
1 'polypeptide(L)'
;MADLAQSEIRAMTQACASVKGINMAQGVCDTPAPSIVLEAAQRAIKEGRNVYTRFDGLAELRQALAEKLACYNGIHADPDTEIVVSAGATGAFHCACEALLEPGDEVIVFEPFYQYHLSALLAVEAVPVTVRMEHPEWTFTAVQLERAVTEKTKAIVVNSPGNPSGKVWTRDELETVAAIAKKHDLFVFSDEIYEYFLYDGRSHLSMAALPGMAERTITVGGYSKTFSVTGWRIGYSVAARPWAQAIGAVNDLLYVCAPAPLQMGIAVGIIELPDDFYKELARSYQRKRDRFCEALAEAGLTPSIPDGAYYVLADVSKVPGSTGKARAMALLEATGVAGVPGEAFFSGTEGARFVRFSYAKTDEELDEACRRLKRAKF
;
A
#
# COMPACT_ATOMS: atom_id res chain seq x y z
N MET A 1 -20.35 13.26 -2.37
CA MET A 1 -20.13 12.69 -1.01
C MET A 1 -21.01 11.51 -0.68
N ALA A 2 -22.17 11.31 -1.37
CA ALA A 2 -23.02 10.13 -1.16
C ALA A 2 -22.40 8.79 -1.66
N ASP A 3 -21.37 8.83 -2.49
CA ASP A 3 -20.73 7.66 -3.12
C ASP A 3 -19.46 7.14 -2.41
N LEU A 4 -19.13 7.67 -1.22
CA LEU A 4 -18.13 7.05 -0.34
C LEU A 4 -18.77 5.81 0.30
N ALA A 5 -18.95 4.76 -0.52
CA ALA A 5 -19.51 3.49 -0.09
C ALA A 5 -18.71 2.91 1.07
N GLN A 6 -19.41 2.31 2.02
CA GLN A 6 -18.77 1.55 3.10
C GLN A 6 -17.78 0.55 2.48
N SER A 7 -16.52 0.63 2.88
CA SER A 7 -15.44 -0.22 2.32
C SER A 7 -15.86 -1.69 2.35
N GLU A 8 -15.82 -2.38 1.20
CA GLU A 8 -16.11 -3.82 1.09
C GLU A 8 -15.22 -4.64 2.04
N ILE A 9 -14.02 -4.14 2.38
CA ILE A 9 -13.16 -4.73 3.41
C ILE A 9 -13.87 -4.80 4.76
N ARG A 10 -14.58 -3.72 5.15
CA ARG A 10 -15.31 -3.68 6.44
C ARG A 10 -16.55 -4.58 6.39
N ALA A 11 -17.28 -4.59 5.27
CA ALA A 11 -18.43 -5.46 5.09
C ALA A 11 -18.04 -6.95 5.21
N MET A 12 -16.97 -7.36 4.54
CA MET A 12 -16.46 -8.74 4.63
C MET A 12 -15.91 -9.09 6.00
N THR A 13 -15.28 -8.12 6.71
CA THR A 13 -14.84 -8.32 8.09
C THR A 13 -16.02 -8.62 9.03
N GLN A 14 -17.14 -7.88 8.88
CA GLN A 14 -18.36 -8.11 9.69
C GLN A 14 -19.01 -9.46 9.35
N ALA A 15 -19.12 -9.80 8.06
CA ALA A 15 -19.63 -11.09 7.62
C ALA A 15 -18.78 -12.25 8.16
N CYS A 16 -17.45 -12.12 8.12
CA CYS A 16 -16.53 -13.10 8.68
C CYS A 16 -16.74 -13.32 10.19
N ALA A 17 -16.88 -12.22 10.93
CA ALA A 17 -17.10 -12.28 12.38
C ALA A 17 -18.41 -13.00 12.72
N SER A 18 -19.49 -12.83 11.94
CA SER A 18 -20.78 -13.48 12.17
C SER A 18 -20.74 -15.01 12.10
N VAL A 19 -19.82 -15.56 11.29
CA VAL A 19 -19.60 -17.02 11.15
C VAL A 19 -18.39 -17.53 11.92
N LYS A 20 -17.74 -16.69 12.72
CA LYS A 20 -16.48 -17.00 13.42
C LYS A 20 -15.41 -17.53 12.46
N GLY A 21 -15.33 -16.91 11.29
CA GLY A 21 -14.40 -17.27 10.23
C GLY A 21 -13.00 -16.73 10.44
N ILE A 22 -12.10 -17.06 9.51
CA ILE A 22 -10.74 -16.52 9.43
C ILE A 22 -10.76 -15.31 8.51
N ASN A 23 -10.43 -14.13 9.05
CA ASN A 23 -10.50 -12.89 8.32
C ASN A 23 -9.22 -12.63 7.50
N MET A 24 -9.23 -13.02 6.23
CA MET A 24 -8.19 -12.68 5.25
C MET A 24 -8.58 -11.50 4.34
N ALA A 25 -9.67 -10.80 4.66
CA ALA A 25 -10.08 -9.58 3.95
C ALA A 25 -9.26 -8.35 4.40
N GLN A 26 -8.89 -8.28 5.66
CA GLN A 26 -8.21 -7.12 6.24
C GLN A 26 -6.68 -7.27 6.16
N GLY A 27 -6.00 -6.24 5.63
CA GLY A 27 -4.55 -6.19 5.54
C GLY A 27 -3.90 -5.72 6.85
N VAL A 28 -4.01 -6.52 7.88
CA VAL A 28 -3.36 -6.30 9.19
C VAL A 28 -2.29 -7.36 9.37
N CYS A 29 -1.10 -6.94 9.81
CA CYS A 29 -0.04 -7.87 10.17
C CYS A 29 -0.32 -8.42 11.56
N ASP A 30 -0.52 -9.74 11.66
CA ASP A 30 -0.78 -10.43 12.93
C ASP A 30 0.53 -10.95 13.57
N THR A 31 1.67 -10.50 13.06
CA THR A 31 3.00 -10.74 13.63
C THR A 31 3.30 -9.69 14.71
N PRO A 32 4.05 -10.04 15.77
CA PRO A 32 4.42 -9.08 16.81
C PRO A 32 5.28 -7.94 16.27
N ALA A 33 5.07 -6.74 16.81
CA ALA A 33 5.96 -5.62 16.56
C ALA A 33 7.33 -5.88 17.20
N PRO A 34 8.47 -5.40 16.61
CA PRO A 34 9.79 -5.53 17.21
C PRO A 34 9.84 -4.88 18.60
N SER A 35 10.41 -5.59 19.59
CA SER A 35 10.46 -5.11 20.99
C SER A 35 11.16 -3.76 21.11
N ILE A 36 12.26 -3.57 20.38
CA ILE A 36 13.01 -2.30 20.36
C ILE A 36 12.16 -1.11 19.94
N VAL A 37 11.26 -1.29 18.98
CA VAL A 37 10.30 -0.26 18.50
C VAL A 37 9.31 0.08 19.61
N LEU A 38 8.74 -0.96 20.27
CA LEU A 38 7.79 -0.79 21.36
C LEU A 38 8.43 -0.11 22.58
N GLU A 39 9.60 -0.56 22.98
CA GLU A 39 10.34 -0.03 24.13
C GLU A 39 10.75 1.42 23.93
N ALA A 40 11.20 1.80 22.72
CA ALA A 40 11.54 3.17 22.41
C ALA A 40 10.31 4.12 22.48
N ALA A 41 9.16 3.69 21.98
CA ALA A 41 7.93 4.45 22.10
C ALA A 41 7.48 4.58 23.57
N GLN A 42 7.54 3.50 24.35
CA GLN A 42 7.21 3.52 25.78
C GLN A 42 8.16 4.45 26.56
N ARG A 43 9.44 4.44 26.25
CA ARG A 43 10.43 5.34 26.85
C ARG A 43 10.10 6.79 26.52
N ALA A 44 9.79 7.12 25.27
CA ALA A 44 9.41 8.46 24.86
C ALA A 44 8.17 8.98 25.60
N ILE A 45 7.16 8.13 25.82
CA ILE A 45 5.98 8.48 26.62
C ILE A 45 6.37 8.80 28.06
N LYS A 46 7.21 7.97 28.70
CA LYS A 46 7.67 8.15 30.09
C LYS A 46 8.56 9.38 30.27
N GLU A 47 9.35 9.73 29.28
CA GLU A 47 10.23 10.90 29.26
C GLU A 47 9.47 12.21 28.96
N GLY A 48 8.16 12.16 28.76
CA GLY A 48 7.35 13.33 28.56
C GLY A 48 7.35 13.89 27.12
N ARG A 49 7.78 13.11 26.13
CA ARG A 49 7.72 13.49 24.72
C ARG A 49 6.28 13.42 24.17
N ASN A 50 5.33 14.02 24.89
CA ASN A 50 3.89 13.91 24.61
C ASN A 50 3.29 15.22 24.07
N VAL A 51 4.14 16.20 23.73
CA VAL A 51 3.77 17.50 23.19
C VAL A 51 3.87 17.51 21.67
N TYR A 52 3.33 18.54 21.04
CA TYR A 52 3.45 18.73 19.59
C TYR A 52 4.91 18.71 19.13
N THR A 53 5.15 18.06 18.00
CA THR A 53 6.40 18.19 17.26
C THR A 53 6.31 19.34 16.26
N ARG A 54 7.36 19.59 15.52
CA ARG A 54 7.26 20.35 14.28
C ARG A 54 6.25 19.66 13.36
N PHE A 55 5.54 20.39 12.53
CA PHE A 55 4.45 19.85 11.68
C PHE A 55 4.89 18.72 10.75
N ASP A 56 6.16 18.69 10.38
CA ASP A 56 6.77 17.66 9.52
C ASP A 56 7.45 16.53 10.31
N GLY A 57 7.27 16.50 11.63
CA GLY A 57 7.71 15.42 12.51
C GLY A 57 9.01 15.69 13.26
N LEU A 58 9.37 14.71 14.09
CA LEU A 58 10.61 14.74 14.90
C LEU A 58 11.85 14.75 14.00
N ALA A 59 12.85 15.54 14.38
CA ALA A 59 14.12 15.62 13.66
C ALA A 59 14.81 14.24 13.61
N GLU A 60 14.77 13.49 14.72
CA GLU A 60 15.35 12.15 14.82
C GLU A 60 14.74 11.18 13.79
N LEU A 61 13.41 11.24 13.57
CA LEU A 61 12.76 10.40 12.60
C LEU A 61 13.07 10.85 11.17
N ARG A 62 13.06 12.16 10.91
CA ARG A 62 13.36 12.69 9.57
C ARG A 62 14.80 12.39 9.15
N GLN A 63 15.75 12.48 10.09
CA GLN A 63 17.14 12.12 9.86
C GLN A 63 17.28 10.61 9.55
N ALA A 64 16.67 9.75 10.37
CA ALA A 64 16.67 8.30 10.14
C ALA A 64 16.06 7.92 8.78
N LEU A 65 14.98 8.61 8.40
CA LEU A 65 14.34 8.42 7.08
C LEU A 65 15.28 8.87 5.96
N ALA A 66 15.94 10.02 6.06
CA ALA A 66 16.84 10.52 5.03
C ALA A 66 18.01 9.54 4.79
N GLU A 67 18.61 9.02 5.85
CA GLU A 67 19.69 8.02 5.76
C GLU A 67 19.21 6.71 5.12
N LYS A 68 18.06 6.20 5.56
CA LYS A 68 17.44 5.00 4.99
C LYS A 68 17.08 5.20 3.50
N LEU A 69 16.49 6.32 3.15
CA LEU A 69 16.11 6.63 1.78
C LEU A 69 17.32 6.69 0.86
N ALA A 70 18.41 7.30 1.31
CA ALA A 70 19.67 7.34 0.55
C ALA A 70 20.26 5.94 0.34
N CYS A 71 20.30 5.12 1.40
CA CYS A 71 20.94 3.80 1.36
C CYS A 71 20.09 2.73 0.65
N TYR A 72 18.77 2.73 0.90
CA TYR A 72 17.87 1.66 0.41
C TYR A 72 17.12 2.03 -0.87
N ASN A 73 16.59 3.25 -0.94
CA ASN A 73 15.76 3.69 -2.07
C ASN A 73 16.55 4.43 -3.15
N GLY A 74 17.77 4.87 -2.88
CA GLY A 74 18.55 5.75 -3.78
C GLY A 74 17.95 7.16 -3.89
N ILE A 75 17.22 7.62 -2.86
CA ILE A 75 16.61 8.94 -2.80
C ILE A 75 17.41 9.80 -1.82
N HIS A 76 18.03 10.86 -2.32
CA HIS A 76 18.75 11.83 -1.51
C HIS A 76 17.84 12.99 -1.16
N ALA A 77 17.34 13.04 0.06
CA ALA A 77 16.41 14.07 0.54
C ALA A 77 17.00 14.83 1.73
N ASP A 78 16.80 16.15 1.75
CA ASP A 78 17.11 16.97 2.91
C ASP A 78 16.06 16.72 4.02
N PRO A 79 16.49 16.19 5.20
CA PRO A 79 15.58 15.87 6.29
C PRO A 79 14.81 17.09 6.84
N ASP A 80 15.32 18.30 6.62
CA ASP A 80 14.72 19.51 7.16
C ASP A 80 13.72 20.19 6.24
N THR A 81 13.71 19.85 4.95
CA THR A 81 12.91 20.58 3.96
C THR A 81 12.16 19.68 2.97
N GLU A 82 12.46 18.37 2.88
CA GLU A 82 11.92 17.49 1.85
C GLU A 82 11.19 16.24 2.39
N ILE A 83 11.15 16.06 3.73
CA ILE A 83 10.47 14.94 4.39
C ILE A 83 9.36 15.47 5.28
N VAL A 84 8.14 14.91 5.14
CA VAL A 84 6.97 15.25 5.97
C VAL A 84 6.42 13.97 6.60
N VAL A 85 6.46 13.88 7.92
CA VAL A 85 5.85 12.79 8.70
C VAL A 85 4.37 13.08 8.91
N SER A 86 3.51 12.15 8.54
CA SER A 86 2.06 12.28 8.54
C SER A 86 1.36 11.18 9.33
N ALA A 87 0.04 11.33 9.49
CA ALA A 87 -0.83 10.34 10.14
C ALA A 87 -1.01 9.06 9.30
N GLY A 88 0.08 8.30 9.13
CA GLY A 88 0.20 7.12 8.27
C GLY A 88 0.35 7.48 6.80
N ALA A 89 0.69 6.49 5.96
CA ALA A 89 0.82 6.67 4.52
C ALA A 89 -0.47 7.21 3.88
N THR A 90 -1.64 6.84 4.39
CA THR A 90 -2.93 7.38 3.91
C THR A 90 -3.02 8.88 4.13
N GLY A 91 -2.58 9.38 5.29
CA GLY A 91 -2.52 10.82 5.58
C GLY A 91 -1.51 11.53 4.67
N ALA A 92 -0.32 10.95 4.49
CA ALA A 92 0.69 11.48 3.58
C ALA A 92 0.19 11.60 2.14
N PHE A 93 -0.47 10.55 1.62
CA PHE A 93 -1.07 10.55 0.29
C PHE A 93 -2.18 11.60 0.15
N HIS A 94 -3.08 11.69 1.15
CA HIS A 94 -4.16 12.68 1.13
C HIS A 94 -3.62 14.12 1.17
N CYS A 95 -2.65 14.41 2.05
CA CYS A 95 -2.00 15.73 2.09
C CYS A 95 -1.33 16.08 0.76
N ALA A 96 -0.73 15.11 0.07
CA ALA A 96 -0.14 15.32 -1.25
C ALA A 96 -1.21 15.63 -2.30
N CYS A 97 -2.34 14.91 -2.29
CA CYS A 97 -3.46 15.19 -3.19
C CYS A 97 -4.02 16.60 -2.96
N GLU A 98 -4.31 16.97 -1.71
CA GLU A 98 -4.86 18.28 -1.34
C GLU A 98 -3.91 19.43 -1.67
N ALA A 99 -2.60 19.21 -1.55
CA ALA A 99 -1.60 20.25 -1.79
C ALA A 99 -1.29 20.49 -3.29
N LEU A 100 -1.50 19.49 -4.15
CA LEU A 100 -0.95 19.50 -5.51
C LEU A 100 -2.01 19.35 -6.61
N LEU A 101 -3.26 19.07 -6.26
CA LEU A 101 -4.35 18.89 -7.21
C LEU A 101 -5.43 19.94 -7.02
N GLU A 102 -6.03 20.36 -8.13
CA GLU A 102 -7.20 21.23 -8.17
C GLU A 102 -8.46 20.43 -8.53
N PRO A 103 -9.67 20.89 -8.13
CA PRO A 103 -10.90 20.27 -8.57
C PRO A 103 -10.99 20.11 -10.09
N GLY A 104 -11.22 18.87 -10.53
CA GLY A 104 -11.30 18.53 -11.95
C GLY A 104 -9.98 18.10 -12.60
N ASP A 105 -8.85 18.16 -11.89
CA ASP A 105 -7.60 17.57 -12.34
C ASP A 105 -7.74 16.06 -12.50
N GLU A 106 -7.25 15.54 -13.62
CA GLU A 106 -7.25 14.11 -13.88
C GLU A 106 -6.00 13.44 -13.32
N VAL A 107 -6.20 12.31 -12.64
CA VAL A 107 -5.12 11.50 -12.09
C VAL A 107 -5.21 10.08 -12.61
N ILE A 108 -4.16 9.62 -13.28
CA ILE A 108 -4.10 8.26 -13.81
C ILE A 108 -3.82 7.28 -12.67
N VAL A 109 -4.65 6.23 -12.57
CA VAL A 109 -4.49 5.11 -11.64
C VAL A 109 -4.55 3.79 -12.41
N PHE A 110 -3.70 2.83 -12.01
CA PHE A 110 -3.67 1.51 -12.66
C PHE A 110 -4.66 0.56 -11.99
N GLU A 111 -5.44 -0.16 -12.79
CA GLU A 111 -6.30 -1.25 -12.33
C GLU A 111 -5.59 -2.60 -12.41
N PRO A 112 -5.65 -3.42 -11.34
CA PRO A 112 -6.38 -3.21 -10.09
C PRO A 112 -5.70 -2.17 -9.18
N PHE A 113 -6.51 -1.28 -8.60
CA PHE A 113 -6.06 -0.16 -7.77
C PHE A 113 -6.31 -0.40 -6.27
N TYR A 114 -5.62 0.35 -5.42
CA TYR A 114 -5.95 0.44 -4.01
C TYR A 114 -7.06 1.47 -3.80
N GLN A 115 -8.22 1.03 -3.28
CA GLN A 115 -9.44 1.85 -3.15
C GLN A 115 -9.22 3.18 -2.42
N TYR A 116 -8.31 3.24 -1.43
CA TYR A 116 -8.06 4.48 -0.69
C TYR A 116 -7.37 5.56 -1.54
N HIS A 117 -6.60 5.18 -2.58
CA HIS A 117 -6.08 6.15 -3.53
C HIS A 117 -7.24 6.85 -4.26
N LEU A 118 -8.21 6.07 -4.78
CA LEU A 118 -9.38 6.67 -5.42
C LEU A 118 -10.18 7.54 -4.45
N SER A 119 -10.40 7.07 -3.23
CA SER A 119 -11.16 7.82 -2.23
C SER A 119 -10.48 9.14 -1.88
N ALA A 120 -9.16 9.19 -1.79
CA ALA A 120 -8.40 10.42 -1.53
C ALA A 120 -8.50 11.39 -2.72
N LEU A 121 -8.39 10.89 -3.96
CA LEU A 121 -8.56 11.71 -5.16
C LEU A 121 -9.97 12.31 -5.25
N LEU A 122 -11.00 11.49 -5.03
CA LEU A 122 -12.38 11.96 -5.03
C LEU A 122 -12.69 12.95 -3.91
N ALA A 123 -12.02 12.84 -2.77
CA ALA A 123 -12.19 13.77 -1.64
C ALA A 123 -11.69 15.18 -1.95
N VAL A 124 -10.70 15.31 -2.83
CA VAL A 124 -10.17 16.59 -3.33
C VAL A 124 -10.80 16.99 -4.68
N GLU A 125 -11.90 16.34 -5.07
CA GLU A 125 -12.61 16.58 -6.34
C GLU A 125 -11.76 16.35 -7.61
N ALA A 126 -10.66 15.62 -7.51
CA ALA A 126 -9.91 15.14 -8.66
C ALA A 126 -10.64 13.97 -9.35
N VAL A 127 -10.34 13.76 -10.63
CA VAL A 127 -10.99 12.76 -11.49
C VAL A 127 -10.03 11.59 -11.73
N PRO A 128 -10.27 10.41 -11.14
CA PRO A 128 -9.48 9.23 -11.45
C PRO A 128 -9.70 8.74 -12.89
N VAL A 129 -8.61 8.56 -13.64
CA VAL A 129 -8.60 7.97 -14.98
C VAL A 129 -7.90 6.62 -14.90
N THR A 130 -8.60 5.53 -15.25
CA THR A 130 -8.06 4.19 -15.05
C THR A 130 -7.32 3.67 -16.28
N VAL A 131 -6.14 3.08 -16.06
CA VAL A 131 -5.40 2.27 -17.04
C VAL A 131 -5.41 0.83 -16.56
N ARG A 132 -6.06 -0.05 -17.33
CA ARG A 132 -6.17 -1.46 -16.99
C ARG A 132 -4.84 -2.18 -17.25
N MET A 133 -4.39 -2.93 -16.23
CA MET A 133 -3.29 -3.88 -16.37
C MET A 133 -3.82 -5.27 -16.72
N GLU A 134 -3.09 -5.97 -17.57
CA GLU A 134 -3.46 -7.29 -18.08
C GLU A 134 -3.01 -8.41 -17.11
N HIS A 135 -4.00 -9.21 -16.69
CA HIS A 135 -3.77 -10.42 -15.89
C HIS A 135 -3.11 -11.51 -16.76
N PRO A 136 -2.27 -12.40 -16.21
CA PRO A 136 -1.95 -12.58 -14.78
C PRO A 136 -0.77 -11.73 -14.26
N GLU A 137 0.09 -11.19 -15.12
CA GLU A 137 1.32 -10.48 -14.74
C GLU A 137 1.08 -9.02 -14.39
N TRP A 138 -0.14 -8.55 -14.59
CA TRP A 138 -0.54 -7.16 -14.36
C TRP A 138 0.35 -6.17 -15.10
N THR A 139 0.46 -6.36 -16.42
CA THR A 139 1.26 -5.51 -17.30
C THR A 139 0.41 -4.47 -18.03
N PHE A 140 1.04 -3.41 -18.49
CA PHE A 140 0.42 -2.40 -19.35
C PHE A 140 1.40 -2.02 -20.47
N THR A 141 0.91 -1.31 -21.48
CA THR A 141 1.73 -0.80 -22.57
C THR A 141 1.87 0.72 -22.50
N ALA A 142 2.98 1.24 -23.01
CA ALA A 142 3.18 2.69 -23.16
C ALA A 142 2.02 3.37 -23.92
N VAL A 143 1.47 2.68 -24.93
CA VAL A 143 0.34 3.19 -25.73
C VAL A 143 -0.93 3.32 -24.90
N GLN A 144 -1.22 2.36 -24.01
CA GLN A 144 -2.36 2.46 -23.11
C GLN A 144 -2.22 3.65 -22.16
N LEU A 145 -1.04 3.82 -21.56
CA LEU A 145 -0.78 4.93 -20.64
C LEU A 145 -0.82 6.28 -21.38
N GLU A 146 -0.19 6.40 -22.53
CA GLU A 146 -0.21 7.63 -23.33
C GLU A 146 -1.64 8.04 -23.74
N ARG A 147 -2.50 7.10 -24.11
CA ARG A 147 -3.90 7.37 -24.47
C ARG A 147 -4.75 7.86 -23.29
N ALA A 148 -4.34 7.57 -22.07
CA ALA A 148 -5.03 8.03 -20.86
C ALA A 148 -4.67 9.48 -20.48
N VAL A 149 -3.61 10.05 -21.08
CA VAL A 149 -3.19 11.44 -20.83
C VAL A 149 -4.05 12.40 -21.62
N THR A 150 -4.57 13.42 -20.95
CA THR A 150 -5.29 14.55 -21.53
C THR A 150 -4.64 15.87 -21.08
N GLU A 151 -5.16 16.99 -21.54
CA GLU A 151 -4.73 18.34 -21.09
C GLU A 151 -5.05 18.60 -19.60
N LYS A 152 -5.95 17.79 -19.01
CA LYS A 152 -6.33 17.89 -17.59
C LYS A 152 -5.52 16.94 -16.71
N THR A 153 -4.74 16.04 -17.30
CA THR A 153 -3.95 15.08 -16.52
C THR A 153 -2.87 15.80 -15.73
N LYS A 154 -2.84 15.61 -14.43
CA LYS A 154 -1.91 16.27 -13.50
C LYS A 154 -0.93 15.28 -12.85
N ALA A 155 -1.36 14.06 -12.62
CA ALA A 155 -0.54 13.08 -11.92
C ALA A 155 -0.80 11.63 -12.39
N ILE A 156 0.15 10.76 -12.04
CA ILE A 156 0.05 9.30 -12.19
C ILE A 156 0.31 8.68 -10.81
N VAL A 157 -0.52 7.72 -10.38
CA VAL A 157 -0.31 6.95 -9.14
C VAL A 157 0.38 5.63 -9.48
N VAL A 158 1.52 5.37 -8.82
CA VAL A 158 2.24 4.10 -8.85
C VAL A 158 2.19 3.50 -7.44
N ASN A 159 1.84 2.21 -7.32
CA ASN A 159 1.87 1.48 -6.06
C ASN A 159 2.72 0.22 -6.23
N SER A 160 3.92 0.21 -5.64
CA SER A 160 4.89 -0.88 -5.80
C SER A 160 5.69 -1.12 -4.51
N PRO A 161 5.64 -2.34 -3.95
CA PRO A 161 4.76 -3.48 -4.28
C PRO A 161 3.27 -3.14 -4.08
N GLY A 162 2.40 -3.66 -4.96
CA GLY A 162 1.04 -3.20 -5.09
C GLY A 162 0.01 -3.92 -4.21
N ASN A 163 -0.97 -3.20 -3.73
CA ASN A 163 -2.23 -3.71 -3.21
C ASN A 163 -3.33 -3.38 -4.23
N PRO A 164 -4.05 -4.35 -4.79
CA PRO A 164 -4.28 -5.72 -4.30
C PRO A 164 -3.46 -6.83 -4.98
N SER A 165 -2.73 -6.52 -6.06
CA SER A 165 -2.17 -7.53 -6.97
C SER A 165 -0.88 -8.20 -6.46
N GLY A 166 -0.15 -7.54 -5.55
CA GLY A 166 1.19 -7.96 -5.16
C GLY A 166 2.24 -7.74 -6.24
N LYS A 167 1.90 -7.00 -7.32
CA LYS A 167 2.85 -6.66 -8.38
C LYS A 167 4.00 -5.84 -7.85
N VAL A 168 5.21 -6.20 -8.24
CA VAL A 168 6.41 -5.36 -8.15
C VAL A 168 6.72 -4.84 -9.55
N TRP A 169 6.76 -3.53 -9.70
CA TRP A 169 6.98 -2.90 -11.00
C TRP A 169 8.42 -3.13 -11.47
N THR A 170 8.55 -3.47 -12.73
CA THR A 170 9.85 -3.62 -13.38
C THR A 170 10.48 -2.26 -13.68
N ARG A 171 11.80 -2.24 -13.90
CA ARG A 171 12.51 -1.04 -14.32
C ARG A 171 11.92 -0.44 -15.60
N ASP A 172 11.65 -1.26 -16.59
CA ASP A 172 11.11 -0.82 -17.91
C ASP A 172 9.71 -0.19 -17.77
N GLU A 173 8.86 -0.74 -16.87
CA GLU A 173 7.55 -0.16 -16.59
C GLU A 173 7.67 1.19 -15.89
N LEU A 174 8.54 1.31 -14.88
CA LEU A 174 8.80 2.57 -14.20
C LEU A 174 9.45 3.62 -15.15
N GLU A 175 10.37 3.22 -16.02
CA GLU A 175 10.96 4.08 -17.03
C GLU A 175 9.92 4.55 -18.06
N THR A 176 8.94 3.69 -18.40
CA THR A 176 7.80 4.06 -19.25
C THR A 176 6.95 5.15 -18.59
N VAL A 177 6.62 4.99 -17.31
CA VAL A 177 5.90 6.04 -16.54
C VAL A 177 6.73 7.31 -16.47
N ALA A 178 8.03 7.20 -16.18
CA ALA A 178 8.94 8.35 -16.10
C ALA A 178 9.02 9.13 -17.41
N ALA A 179 9.08 8.43 -18.56
CA ALA A 179 9.11 9.05 -19.87
C ALA A 179 7.84 9.87 -20.14
N ILE A 180 6.68 9.30 -19.83
CA ILE A 180 5.37 9.95 -20.02
C ILE A 180 5.21 11.11 -19.03
N ALA A 181 5.55 10.92 -17.76
CA ALA A 181 5.49 11.99 -16.78
C ALA A 181 6.37 13.18 -17.12
N LYS A 182 7.59 12.95 -17.63
CA LYS A 182 8.48 14.02 -18.11
C LYS A 182 7.94 14.71 -19.36
N LYS A 183 7.40 13.94 -20.31
CA LYS A 183 6.87 14.47 -21.58
C LYS A 183 5.67 15.41 -21.36
N HIS A 184 4.81 15.10 -20.42
CA HIS A 184 3.57 15.81 -20.15
C HIS A 184 3.60 16.65 -18.87
N ASP A 185 4.77 16.80 -18.25
CA ASP A 185 5.00 17.55 -17.00
C ASP A 185 4.07 17.15 -15.86
N LEU A 186 3.94 15.82 -15.65
CA LEU A 186 3.06 15.23 -14.62
C LEU A 186 3.82 14.95 -13.33
N PHE A 187 3.11 15.02 -12.20
CA PHE A 187 3.55 14.42 -10.96
C PHE A 187 3.43 12.89 -10.98
N VAL A 188 4.24 12.23 -10.15
CA VAL A 188 4.04 10.81 -9.84
C VAL A 188 3.88 10.65 -8.33
N PHE A 189 2.73 10.14 -7.90
CA PHE A 189 2.49 9.73 -6.51
C PHE A 189 2.87 8.26 -6.38
N SER A 190 4.02 8.00 -5.74
CA SER A 190 4.59 6.65 -5.59
C SER A 190 4.33 6.12 -4.19
N ASP A 191 3.36 5.22 -4.04
CA ASP A 191 3.08 4.53 -2.77
C ASP A 191 3.98 3.28 -2.65
N GLU A 192 4.96 3.35 -1.75
CA GLU A 192 6.00 2.35 -1.53
C GLU A 192 5.89 1.67 -0.15
N ILE A 193 4.69 1.68 0.46
CA ILE A 193 4.45 1.20 1.82
C ILE A 193 4.86 -0.27 2.05
N TYR A 194 4.98 -1.08 1.00
CA TYR A 194 5.36 -2.49 1.04
C TYR A 194 6.79 -2.75 0.57
N GLU A 195 7.66 -1.75 0.52
CA GLU A 195 9.01 -1.80 -0.06
C GLU A 195 9.91 -2.94 0.44
N TYR A 196 9.69 -3.46 1.66
CA TYR A 196 10.43 -4.59 2.24
C TYR A 196 9.77 -5.96 2.03
N PHE A 197 8.58 -6.01 1.44
CA PHE A 197 7.87 -7.26 1.14
C PHE A 197 8.11 -7.63 -0.32
N LEU A 198 9.27 -8.21 -0.59
CA LEU A 198 9.74 -8.56 -1.93
C LEU A 198 10.16 -10.02 -1.95
N TYR A 199 9.83 -10.73 -3.01
CA TYR A 199 10.00 -12.16 -3.12
C TYR A 199 10.86 -12.54 -4.31
N ASP A 200 11.34 -13.81 -4.32
CA ASP A 200 12.07 -14.42 -5.43
C ASP A 200 13.32 -13.61 -5.86
N GLY A 201 14.01 -13.00 -4.87
CA GLY A 201 15.25 -12.24 -5.11
C GLY A 201 15.05 -10.88 -5.77
N ARG A 202 13.81 -10.38 -5.84
CA ARG A 202 13.53 -9.03 -6.36
C ARG A 202 14.08 -7.95 -5.44
N SER A 203 14.41 -6.80 -6.02
CA SER A 203 14.83 -5.61 -5.30
C SER A 203 13.83 -4.49 -5.50
N HIS A 204 13.64 -3.65 -4.48
CA HIS A 204 12.83 -2.45 -4.61
C HIS A 204 13.50 -1.42 -5.53
N LEU A 205 12.70 -0.75 -6.32
CA LEU A 205 13.13 0.37 -7.15
C LEU A 205 12.14 1.53 -6.91
N SER A 206 12.66 2.61 -6.34
CA SER A 206 11.85 3.81 -6.11
C SER A 206 11.75 4.67 -7.36
N MET A 207 10.55 5.18 -7.62
CA MET A 207 10.29 6.04 -8.77
C MET A 207 11.14 7.32 -8.74
N ALA A 208 11.29 7.92 -7.56
CA ALA A 208 12.10 9.14 -7.37
C ALA A 208 13.59 8.96 -7.67
N ALA A 209 14.11 7.71 -7.61
CA ALA A 209 15.51 7.41 -7.91
C ALA A 209 15.81 7.34 -9.41
N LEU A 210 14.81 7.34 -10.27
CA LEU A 210 15.02 7.36 -11.71
C LEU A 210 15.45 8.76 -12.20
N PRO A 211 16.28 8.83 -13.25
CA PRO A 211 16.79 10.10 -13.77
C PRO A 211 15.67 11.09 -14.14
N GLY A 212 15.71 12.29 -13.54
CA GLY A 212 14.75 13.37 -13.79
C GLY A 212 13.38 13.14 -13.14
N MET A 213 13.31 12.28 -12.12
CA MET A 213 12.05 12.01 -11.39
C MET A 213 12.01 12.58 -9.97
N ALA A 214 13.13 12.92 -9.36
CA ALA A 214 13.18 13.45 -8.01
C ALA A 214 12.35 14.74 -7.83
N GLU A 215 12.38 15.63 -8.83
CA GLU A 215 11.68 16.92 -8.77
C GLU A 215 10.15 16.84 -8.96
N ARG A 216 9.62 15.68 -9.41
CA ARG A 216 8.19 15.49 -9.74
C ARG A 216 7.55 14.28 -9.07
N THR A 217 8.31 13.52 -8.28
CA THR A 217 7.78 12.36 -7.55
C THR A 217 7.51 12.72 -6.09
N ILE A 218 6.32 12.36 -5.63
CA ILE A 218 5.94 12.34 -4.23
C ILE A 218 5.98 10.89 -3.79
N THR A 219 7.05 10.48 -3.10
CA THR A 219 7.17 9.15 -2.52
C THR A 219 6.43 9.09 -1.20
N VAL A 220 5.50 8.16 -1.06
CA VAL A 220 4.74 7.91 0.16
C VAL A 220 5.17 6.58 0.75
N GLY A 221 5.50 6.57 2.02
CA GLY A 221 5.96 5.38 2.72
C GLY A 221 5.57 5.34 4.19
N GLY A 222 6.08 4.34 4.89
CA GLY A 222 5.85 4.18 6.32
C GLY A 222 6.17 2.79 6.84
N TYR A 223 6.18 2.65 8.15
CA TYR A 223 6.58 1.41 8.82
C TYR A 223 5.41 0.65 9.46
N SER A 224 4.18 1.07 9.19
CA SER A 224 2.95 0.42 9.70
C SER A 224 2.90 -1.07 9.39
N LYS A 225 3.44 -1.48 8.24
CA LYS A 225 3.46 -2.86 7.75
C LYS A 225 4.74 -3.58 8.16
N THR A 226 5.88 -2.94 7.95
CA THR A 226 7.21 -3.48 8.24
C THR A 226 7.40 -3.79 9.72
N PHE A 227 6.86 -2.95 10.61
CA PHE A 227 6.96 -3.13 12.06
C PHE A 227 5.66 -3.64 12.69
N SER A 228 4.65 -4.03 11.92
CA SER A 228 3.35 -4.53 12.43
C SER A 228 2.65 -3.55 13.39
N VAL A 229 2.75 -2.25 13.15
CA VAL A 229 2.21 -1.17 14.00
C VAL A 229 1.16 -0.33 13.26
N THR A 230 0.25 -0.98 12.55
CA THR A 230 -0.76 -0.30 11.70
C THR A 230 -1.61 0.72 12.45
N GLY A 231 -1.85 0.52 13.74
CA GLY A 231 -2.61 1.42 14.63
C GLY A 231 -1.83 2.65 15.08
N TRP A 232 -0.52 2.70 14.89
CA TRP A 232 0.29 3.85 15.33
C TRP A 232 0.12 5.08 14.45
N ARG A 233 -0.30 4.90 13.22
CA ARG A 233 -0.54 5.98 12.27
C ARG A 233 0.70 6.85 12.06
N ILE A 234 1.85 6.25 11.77
CA ILE A 234 3.06 6.93 11.35
C ILE A 234 3.37 6.55 9.90
N GLY A 235 3.41 7.53 9.04
CA GLY A 235 3.84 7.46 7.65
C GLY A 235 4.58 8.74 7.27
N TYR A 236 5.03 8.83 6.05
CA TYR A 236 5.75 10.00 5.57
C TYR A 236 5.57 10.19 4.07
N SER A 237 5.79 11.40 3.60
CA SER A 237 6.05 11.71 2.20
C SER A 237 7.43 12.32 2.04
N VAL A 238 8.02 12.07 0.85
CA VAL A 238 9.27 12.70 0.41
C VAL A 238 9.02 13.33 -0.95
N ALA A 239 9.36 14.59 -1.09
CA ALA A 239 9.22 15.34 -2.33
C ALA A 239 10.25 16.47 -2.39
N ALA A 240 10.50 17.01 -3.58
CA ALA A 240 11.29 18.22 -3.74
C ALA A 240 10.72 19.36 -2.86
N ARG A 241 11.62 20.20 -2.35
CA ARG A 241 11.33 21.22 -1.33
C ARG A 241 10.06 22.03 -1.54
N PRO A 242 9.70 22.58 -2.72
CA PRO A 242 8.47 23.35 -2.87
C PRO A 242 7.21 22.52 -2.58
N TRP A 243 7.21 21.26 -3.03
CA TRP A 243 6.10 20.33 -2.87
C TRP A 243 6.00 19.82 -1.43
N ALA A 244 7.14 19.48 -0.81
CA ALA A 244 7.18 19.09 0.59
C ALA A 244 6.67 20.21 1.51
N GLN A 245 6.98 21.47 1.21
CA GLN A 245 6.46 22.63 1.97
C GLN A 245 4.95 22.76 1.83
N ALA A 246 4.39 22.63 0.62
CA ALA A 246 2.95 22.66 0.39
C ALA A 246 2.23 21.50 1.11
N ILE A 247 2.75 20.27 0.98
CA ILE A 247 2.24 19.08 1.68
C ILE A 247 2.32 19.27 3.19
N GLY A 248 3.42 19.83 3.70
CA GLY A 248 3.62 20.12 5.12
C GLY A 248 2.59 21.12 5.67
N ALA A 249 2.23 22.15 4.91
CA ALA A 249 1.20 23.10 5.30
C ALA A 249 -0.18 22.46 5.43
N VAL A 250 -0.55 21.56 4.53
CA VAL A 250 -1.79 20.78 4.63
C VAL A 250 -1.74 19.82 5.80
N ASN A 251 -0.59 19.14 6.02
CA ASN A 251 -0.40 18.23 7.14
C ASN A 251 -0.56 18.95 8.50
N ASP A 252 -0.01 20.17 8.61
CA ASP A 252 -0.19 21.03 9.79
C ASP A 252 -1.68 21.36 10.03
N LEU A 253 -2.38 21.79 8.99
CA LEU A 253 -3.81 22.11 9.07
C LEU A 253 -4.68 20.93 9.53
N LEU A 254 -4.38 19.72 9.04
CA LEU A 254 -5.20 18.51 9.28
C LEU A 254 -4.86 17.81 10.60
N TYR A 255 -3.58 17.76 10.95
CA TYR A 255 -3.10 16.89 12.05
C TYR A 255 -2.26 17.62 13.08
N VAL A 256 -1.80 18.84 12.80
CA VAL A 256 -0.75 19.58 13.54
C VAL A 256 0.58 18.80 13.51
N CYS A 257 0.58 17.55 13.92
CA CYS A 257 1.70 16.61 13.78
C CYS A 257 1.22 15.16 13.93
N ALA A 258 2.00 14.22 13.45
CA ALA A 258 1.81 12.80 13.73
C ALA A 258 2.06 12.49 15.22
N PRO A 259 1.55 11.37 15.79
CA PRO A 259 1.69 11.02 17.20
C PRO A 259 3.14 11.01 17.68
N ALA A 260 3.53 12.03 18.48
CA ALA A 260 4.91 12.35 18.84
C ALA A 260 5.72 11.17 19.43
N PRO A 261 5.26 10.48 20.51
CA PRO A 261 6.07 9.44 21.12
C PRO A 261 6.26 8.21 20.23
N LEU A 262 5.30 7.94 19.33
CA LEU A 262 5.36 6.79 18.42
C LEU A 262 6.36 7.02 17.28
N GLN A 263 6.63 8.27 16.91
CA GLN A 263 7.68 8.63 15.96
C GLN A 263 9.05 8.19 16.46
N MET A 264 9.32 8.28 17.77
CA MET A 264 10.58 7.80 18.37
C MET A 264 10.73 6.28 18.23
N GLY A 265 9.64 5.53 18.43
CA GLY A 265 9.68 4.08 18.20
C GLY A 265 10.06 3.73 16.75
N ILE A 266 9.50 4.43 15.78
CA ILE A 266 9.85 4.22 14.37
C ILE A 266 11.31 4.63 14.08
N ALA A 267 11.75 5.79 14.58
CA ALA A 267 13.13 6.26 14.37
C ALA A 267 14.16 5.26 14.89
N VAL A 268 13.99 4.78 16.13
CA VAL A 268 14.86 3.77 16.73
C VAL A 268 14.81 2.44 15.94
N GLY A 269 13.63 2.02 15.53
CA GLY A 269 13.49 0.81 14.69
C GLY A 269 14.25 0.91 13.36
N ILE A 270 14.25 2.07 12.70
CA ILE A 270 15.00 2.29 11.46
C ILE A 270 16.50 2.22 11.72
N ILE A 271 16.96 2.84 12.81
CA ILE A 271 18.40 2.99 13.11
C ILE A 271 19.00 1.67 13.65
N GLU A 272 18.28 0.97 14.51
CA GLU A 272 18.87 -0.09 15.32
C GLU A 272 18.52 -1.52 14.85
N LEU A 273 17.45 -1.69 14.04
CA LEU A 273 17.17 -3.01 13.49
C LEU A 273 18.18 -3.37 12.39
N PRO A 274 18.80 -4.55 12.47
CA PRO A 274 19.79 -4.97 11.48
C PRO A 274 19.14 -5.31 10.14
N ASP A 275 19.90 -5.26 9.05
CA ASP A 275 19.46 -5.67 7.72
C ASP A 275 18.82 -7.06 7.68
N ASP A 276 19.30 -7.98 8.52
CA ASP A 276 18.78 -9.34 8.59
C ASP A 276 17.32 -9.39 9.07
N PHE A 277 16.86 -8.40 9.85
CA PHE A 277 15.43 -8.27 10.19
C PHE A 277 14.57 -8.13 8.93
N TYR A 278 14.94 -7.22 8.03
CA TYR A 278 14.19 -6.96 6.79
C TYR A 278 14.27 -8.14 5.82
N LYS A 279 15.42 -8.79 5.73
CA LYS A 279 15.60 -10.00 4.91
C LYS A 279 14.76 -11.17 5.44
N GLU A 280 14.71 -11.39 6.75
CA GLU A 280 13.89 -12.45 7.33
C GLU A 280 12.39 -12.12 7.25
N LEU A 281 12.01 -10.86 7.36
CA LEU A 281 10.64 -10.41 7.08
C LEU A 281 10.21 -10.85 5.67
N ALA A 282 10.98 -10.50 4.64
CA ALA A 282 10.71 -10.88 3.26
C ALA A 282 10.62 -12.42 3.09
N ARG A 283 11.60 -13.17 3.62
CA ARG A 283 11.61 -14.64 3.55
C ARG A 283 10.40 -15.28 4.25
N SER A 284 10.04 -14.77 5.42
CA SER A 284 8.88 -15.25 6.18
C SER A 284 7.59 -15.07 5.39
N TYR A 285 7.41 -13.88 4.80
CA TYR A 285 6.20 -13.61 4.00
C TYR A 285 6.21 -14.34 2.65
N GLN A 286 7.37 -14.59 2.05
CA GLN A 286 7.47 -15.45 0.88
C GLN A 286 6.99 -16.88 1.19
N ARG A 287 7.43 -17.47 2.30
CA ARG A 287 6.94 -18.79 2.74
C ARG A 287 5.43 -18.82 2.95
N LYS A 288 4.86 -17.76 3.54
CA LYS A 288 3.40 -17.61 3.72
C LYS A 288 2.68 -17.50 2.39
N ARG A 289 3.21 -16.70 1.43
CA ARG A 289 2.70 -16.59 0.07
C ARG A 289 2.64 -17.94 -0.62
N ASP A 290 3.76 -18.65 -0.64
CA ASP A 290 3.89 -19.91 -1.36
C ASP A 290 2.86 -20.93 -0.83
N ARG A 291 2.81 -21.10 0.48
CA ARG A 291 1.87 -22.00 1.16
C ARG A 291 0.41 -21.65 0.90
N PHE A 292 0.07 -20.37 0.92
CA PHE A 292 -1.31 -19.92 0.70
C PHE A 292 -1.72 -20.02 -0.77
N CYS A 293 -0.84 -19.66 -1.71
CA CYS A 293 -1.10 -19.79 -3.14
C CYS A 293 -1.26 -21.26 -3.56
N GLU A 294 -0.45 -22.17 -2.99
CA GLU A 294 -0.62 -23.61 -3.18
C GLU A 294 -2.00 -24.08 -2.70
N ALA A 295 -2.42 -23.65 -1.50
CA ALA A 295 -3.73 -24.01 -0.96
C ALA A 295 -4.90 -23.49 -1.81
N LEU A 296 -4.80 -22.30 -2.38
CA LEU A 296 -5.78 -21.76 -3.32
C LEU A 296 -5.85 -22.62 -4.58
N ALA A 297 -4.71 -22.97 -5.17
CA ALA A 297 -4.64 -23.82 -6.37
C ALA A 297 -5.23 -25.22 -6.12
N GLU A 298 -4.91 -25.86 -5.00
CA GLU A 298 -5.48 -27.16 -4.61
C GLU A 298 -7.00 -27.09 -4.36
N ALA A 299 -7.52 -25.92 -3.93
CA ALA A 299 -8.95 -25.68 -3.80
C ALA A 299 -9.67 -25.49 -5.15
N GLY A 300 -8.93 -25.43 -6.27
CA GLY A 300 -9.47 -25.20 -7.61
C GLY A 300 -9.54 -23.71 -8.02
N LEU A 301 -9.02 -22.80 -7.17
CA LEU A 301 -8.91 -21.38 -7.46
C LEU A 301 -7.59 -21.08 -8.17
N THR A 302 -7.54 -19.97 -8.92
CA THR A 302 -6.31 -19.61 -9.66
C THR A 302 -5.70 -18.33 -9.07
N PRO A 303 -4.66 -18.43 -8.20
CA PRO A 303 -3.99 -17.26 -7.68
C PRO A 303 -3.10 -16.58 -8.72
N SER A 304 -3.13 -15.25 -8.80
CA SER A 304 -2.04 -14.46 -9.39
C SER A 304 -0.90 -14.44 -8.39
N ILE A 305 0.19 -15.14 -8.67
CA ILE A 305 1.31 -15.26 -7.71
C ILE A 305 1.93 -13.87 -7.49
N PRO A 306 1.87 -13.32 -6.25
CA PRO A 306 2.38 -11.99 -6.01
C PRO A 306 3.92 -11.95 -5.95
N ASP A 307 4.50 -10.91 -6.54
CA ASP A 307 5.94 -10.61 -6.50
C ASP A 307 6.35 -9.92 -5.20
N GLY A 308 5.38 -9.32 -4.50
CA GLY A 308 5.61 -8.57 -3.25
C GLY A 308 4.32 -8.28 -2.51
N ALA A 309 4.36 -7.37 -1.51
CA ALA A 309 3.30 -7.09 -0.55
C ALA A 309 2.87 -8.37 0.20
N TYR A 310 1.64 -8.45 0.69
CA TYR A 310 1.12 -9.65 1.34
C TYR A 310 -0.34 -9.94 0.95
N TYR A 311 -0.64 -9.64 -0.30
CA TYR A 311 -1.95 -9.89 -0.89
C TYR A 311 -1.82 -10.81 -2.10
N VAL A 312 -2.89 -11.55 -2.36
CA VAL A 312 -3.07 -12.32 -3.57
C VAL A 312 -4.47 -12.07 -4.13
N LEU A 313 -4.55 -11.76 -5.41
CA LEU A 313 -5.78 -11.82 -6.18
C LEU A 313 -5.93 -13.25 -6.72
N ALA A 314 -7.01 -13.90 -6.37
CA ALA A 314 -7.34 -15.22 -6.92
C ALA A 314 -8.56 -15.11 -7.84
N ASP A 315 -8.47 -15.73 -9.02
CA ASP A 315 -9.62 -15.95 -9.88
C ASP A 315 -10.52 -17.01 -9.23
N VAL A 316 -11.73 -16.58 -8.90
CA VAL A 316 -12.76 -17.38 -8.25
C VAL A 316 -13.96 -17.64 -9.18
N SER A 317 -13.78 -17.60 -10.49
CA SER A 317 -14.85 -17.79 -11.49
C SER A 317 -15.58 -19.11 -11.33
N LYS A 318 -14.94 -20.14 -10.76
CA LYS A 318 -15.54 -21.44 -10.45
C LYS A 318 -16.44 -21.41 -9.20
N VAL A 319 -16.29 -20.43 -8.32
CA VAL A 319 -17.15 -20.28 -7.13
C VAL A 319 -18.52 -19.79 -7.58
N PRO A 320 -19.62 -20.38 -7.09
CA PRO A 320 -20.98 -19.94 -7.43
C PRO A 320 -21.23 -18.47 -7.10
N GLY A 321 -21.85 -17.74 -8.05
CA GLY A 321 -22.21 -16.33 -7.86
C GLY A 321 -22.13 -15.55 -9.17
N SER A 322 -22.98 -14.54 -9.34
CA SER A 322 -23.01 -13.66 -10.50
C SER A 322 -22.13 -12.40 -10.34
N THR A 323 -21.72 -12.10 -9.11
CA THR A 323 -20.86 -10.96 -8.76
C THR A 323 -19.69 -11.44 -7.89
N GLY A 324 -18.59 -10.68 -7.80
CA GLY A 324 -17.50 -11.00 -6.92
C GLY A 324 -17.92 -11.00 -5.46
N LYS A 325 -18.85 -10.12 -5.06
CA LYS A 325 -19.44 -10.14 -3.72
C LYS A 325 -20.20 -11.43 -3.43
N ALA A 326 -21.02 -11.91 -4.38
CA ALA A 326 -21.72 -13.18 -4.23
C ALA A 326 -20.74 -14.35 -4.12
N ARG A 327 -19.66 -14.35 -4.94
CA ARG A 327 -18.60 -15.37 -4.88
C ARG A 327 -17.81 -15.30 -3.57
N ALA A 328 -17.45 -14.10 -3.10
CA ALA A 328 -16.76 -13.93 -1.82
C ALA A 328 -17.60 -14.43 -0.63
N MET A 329 -18.92 -14.20 -0.67
CA MET A 329 -19.84 -14.72 0.35
C MET A 329 -20.00 -16.24 0.27
N ALA A 330 -20.18 -16.81 -0.92
CA ALA A 330 -20.26 -18.26 -1.12
C ALA A 330 -18.97 -18.98 -0.66
N LEU A 331 -17.81 -18.34 -0.91
CA LEU A 331 -16.52 -18.85 -0.45
C LEU A 331 -16.42 -18.79 1.08
N LEU A 332 -16.86 -17.68 1.70
CA LEU A 332 -16.91 -17.56 3.16
C LEU A 332 -17.84 -18.62 3.81
N GLU A 333 -19.02 -18.83 3.23
CA GLU A 333 -19.98 -19.84 3.70
C GLU A 333 -19.42 -21.26 3.60
N ALA A 334 -18.75 -21.59 2.49
CA ALA A 334 -18.20 -22.93 2.26
C ALA A 334 -16.95 -23.23 3.08
N THR A 335 -16.12 -22.22 3.37
CA THR A 335 -14.78 -22.42 3.96
C THR A 335 -14.61 -21.77 5.33
N GLY A 336 -15.41 -20.76 5.66
CA GLY A 336 -15.15 -19.89 6.80
C GLY A 336 -13.94 -18.97 6.59
N VAL A 337 -13.46 -18.77 5.35
CA VAL A 337 -12.34 -17.87 5.02
C VAL A 337 -12.87 -16.67 4.26
N ALA A 338 -12.67 -15.47 4.79
CA ALA A 338 -13.13 -14.24 4.16
C ALA A 338 -12.04 -13.61 3.28
N GLY A 339 -12.40 -13.19 2.07
CA GLY A 339 -11.61 -12.32 1.19
C GLY A 339 -12.42 -11.08 0.80
N VAL A 340 -11.79 -10.14 0.12
CA VAL A 340 -12.44 -8.92 -0.42
C VAL A 340 -12.84 -9.15 -1.87
N PRO A 341 -14.11 -8.90 -2.25
CA PRO A 341 -14.53 -9.01 -3.64
C PRO A 341 -13.74 -8.06 -4.54
N GLY A 342 -13.43 -8.54 -5.74
CA GLY A 342 -12.56 -7.81 -6.67
C GLY A 342 -13.15 -6.49 -7.17
N GLU A 343 -14.46 -6.32 -7.14
CA GLU A 343 -15.12 -5.04 -7.49
C GLU A 343 -14.61 -3.86 -6.66
N ALA A 344 -14.02 -4.10 -5.50
CA ALA A 344 -13.37 -3.06 -4.70
C ALA A 344 -12.08 -2.49 -5.34
N PHE A 345 -11.57 -3.12 -6.40
CA PHE A 345 -10.26 -2.82 -6.99
C PHE A 345 -10.31 -2.54 -8.50
N PHE A 346 -11.49 -2.54 -9.08
CA PHE A 346 -11.73 -2.32 -10.51
C PHE A 346 -12.91 -1.37 -10.71
N SER A 347 -12.86 -0.54 -11.74
CA SER A 347 -13.96 0.37 -12.11
C SER A 347 -15.07 -0.31 -12.91
N GLY A 348 -14.77 -1.47 -13.49
CA GLY A 348 -15.69 -2.22 -14.36
C GLY A 348 -16.07 -3.60 -13.80
N THR A 349 -16.65 -4.42 -14.67
CA THR A 349 -17.14 -5.77 -14.32
C THR A 349 -16.03 -6.81 -14.14
N GLU A 350 -14.80 -6.50 -14.55
CA GLU A 350 -13.64 -7.42 -14.48
C GLU A 350 -13.36 -7.92 -13.05
N GLY A 351 -13.55 -7.04 -12.08
CA GLY A 351 -13.42 -7.37 -10.66
C GLY A 351 -14.29 -8.54 -10.19
N ALA A 352 -15.42 -8.79 -10.88
CA ALA A 352 -16.37 -9.83 -10.46
C ALA A 352 -15.79 -11.26 -10.45
N ARG A 353 -14.69 -11.51 -11.17
CA ARG A 353 -14.02 -12.81 -11.19
C ARG A 353 -12.96 -12.99 -10.10
N PHE A 354 -12.59 -11.94 -9.37
CA PHE A 354 -11.51 -11.97 -8.40
C PHE A 354 -11.97 -11.85 -6.96
N VAL A 355 -11.20 -12.45 -6.06
CA VAL A 355 -11.22 -12.18 -4.62
C VAL A 355 -9.80 -11.92 -4.15
N ARG A 356 -9.59 -10.85 -3.38
CA ARG A 356 -8.31 -10.56 -2.75
C ARG A 356 -8.25 -11.17 -1.35
N PHE A 357 -7.15 -11.83 -1.04
CA PHE A 357 -6.82 -12.31 0.30
C PHE A 357 -5.55 -11.65 0.81
N SER A 358 -5.49 -11.42 2.13
CA SER A 358 -4.27 -11.05 2.86
C SER A 358 -3.74 -12.27 3.59
N TYR A 359 -2.51 -12.69 3.30
CA TYR A 359 -1.86 -13.80 4.00
C TYR A 359 -0.94 -13.33 5.15
N ALA A 360 -1.09 -12.06 5.58
CA ALA A 360 -0.41 -11.50 6.75
C ALA A 360 -1.04 -12.00 8.06
N LYS A 361 -0.97 -13.30 8.30
CA LYS A 361 -1.55 -14.01 9.43
C LYS A 361 -0.48 -14.70 10.26
N THR A 362 -0.79 -15.07 11.51
CA THR A 362 0.05 -16.02 12.22
C THR A 362 0.14 -17.34 11.44
N ASP A 363 1.19 -18.14 11.69
CA ASP A 363 1.33 -19.41 10.98
C ASP A 363 0.17 -20.35 11.25
N GLU A 364 -0.34 -20.37 12.50
CA GLU A 364 -1.47 -21.20 12.92
C GLU A 364 -2.77 -20.82 12.21
N GLU A 365 -3.08 -19.50 12.12
CA GLU A 365 -4.28 -19.03 11.41
C GLU A 365 -4.18 -19.28 9.90
N LEU A 366 -2.98 -19.09 9.32
CA LEU A 366 -2.75 -19.33 7.90
C LEU A 366 -2.88 -20.81 7.55
N ASP A 367 -2.32 -21.72 8.36
CA ASP A 367 -2.43 -23.17 8.17
C ASP A 367 -3.88 -23.64 8.28
N GLU A 368 -4.64 -23.09 9.21
CA GLU A 368 -6.07 -23.40 9.34
C GLU A 368 -6.86 -22.88 8.13
N ALA A 369 -6.55 -21.66 7.62
CA ALA A 369 -7.17 -21.15 6.41
C ALA A 369 -6.87 -22.04 5.20
N CYS A 370 -5.61 -22.42 5.02
CA CYS A 370 -5.18 -23.34 3.96
C CYS A 370 -5.91 -24.69 4.04
N ARG A 371 -6.02 -25.27 5.25
CA ARG A 371 -6.72 -26.52 5.47
C ARG A 371 -8.21 -26.44 5.12
N ARG A 372 -8.88 -25.34 5.46
CA ARG A 372 -10.30 -25.12 5.15
C ARG A 372 -10.52 -24.96 3.64
N LEU A 373 -9.70 -24.18 2.98
CA LEU A 373 -9.75 -23.99 1.53
C LEU A 373 -9.59 -25.31 0.77
N LYS A 374 -8.55 -26.10 1.10
CA LYS A 374 -8.28 -27.40 0.44
C LYS A 374 -9.42 -28.41 0.55
N ARG A 375 -10.27 -28.30 1.60
CA ARG A 375 -11.44 -29.19 1.79
C ARG A 375 -12.63 -28.82 0.90
N ALA A 376 -12.78 -27.56 0.54
CA ALA A 376 -13.98 -27.09 -0.14
C ALA A 376 -14.05 -27.53 -1.61
N LYS A 377 -12.93 -27.60 -2.33
CA LYS A 377 -12.79 -27.96 -3.74
C LYS A 377 -13.88 -27.32 -4.63
N PHE A 378 -13.51 -26.26 -5.35
CA PHE A 378 -14.38 -25.50 -6.27
C PHE A 378 -14.22 -25.94 -7.73
#